data_aef4c753bd4eba3d49531e7fc817d0bb
#
_entry.id   aef4c753bd4eba3d49531e7fc817d0bb
#
_cell.length_a   1.000
_cell.length_b   1.000
_cell.length_c   1.000
_cell.angle_alpha   90.00
_cell.angle_beta   90.00
_cell.angle_gamma   90.00
#
_symmetry.space_group_name_H-M   'P 1'
#
loop_
_entity.id
_entity.type
_entity.pdbx_description
1 polymer ?
#
loop_
_entity_poly.entity_id
_entity_poly.type
_entity_poly.pdbx_seq_one_letter_code
_entity_poly.pdbx_strand_id
1 'polypeptide(L)'
;MSKPPKLSNVQNQRMGGLISVLCNRTPYPWLIEKLLTGGWVAENGEGFKLTDTGYKELERLMTLCGLAMFYRNGVPDIQATKAQRSPEVTRSTL
;
A
#
# COMPACT_ATOMS: atom_id res chain seq x y z
N MET A 1 -13.52 -23.58 8.50
CA MET A 1 -12.81 -22.84 7.52
C MET A 1 -12.41 -21.46 8.02
N SER A 2 -11.20 -21.13 7.83
CA SER A 2 -10.72 -19.84 8.34
C SER A 2 -10.78 -18.79 7.25
N LYS A 3 -11.05 -17.57 7.67
CA LYS A 3 -11.05 -16.45 6.75
C LYS A 3 -9.70 -15.77 6.78
N PRO A 4 -9.31 -15.16 5.67
CA PRO A 4 -8.09 -14.37 5.71
C PRO A 4 -8.24 -13.23 6.71
N PRO A 5 -7.14 -12.81 7.31
CA PRO A 5 -7.20 -11.68 8.23
C PRO A 5 -7.81 -10.46 7.55
N LYS A 6 -8.52 -9.69 8.33
CA LYS A 6 -9.20 -8.52 7.83
C LYS A 6 -8.65 -7.29 8.52
N LEU A 7 -8.34 -6.28 7.75
CA LEU A 7 -7.87 -5.03 8.32
C LEU A 7 -9.05 -4.26 8.90
N SER A 8 -8.80 -3.51 9.95
CA SER A 8 -9.80 -2.59 10.47
C SER A 8 -10.02 -1.48 9.45
N ASN A 9 -11.08 -0.70 9.65
CA ASN A 9 -11.34 0.43 8.76
C ASN A 9 -10.18 1.41 8.75
N VAL A 10 -9.60 1.66 9.91
CA VAL A 10 -8.46 2.58 9.99
C VAL A 10 -7.26 2.01 9.24
N GLN A 11 -7.02 0.72 9.39
CA GLN A 11 -5.91 0.09 8.68
C GLN A 11 -6.13 0.08 7.18
N ASN A 12 -7.36 -0.19 6.74
CA ASN A 12 -7.68 -0.15 5.31
C ASN A 12 -7.46 1.24 4.73
N GLN A 13 -7.90 2.27 5.45
CA GLN A 13 -7.71 3.63 5.00
C GLN A 13 -6.22 3.97 4.90
N ARG A 14 -5.47 3.55 5.90
CA ARG A 14 -4.02 3.81 5.90
C ARG A 14 -3.36 3.12 4.72
N MET A 15 -3.69 1.85 4.51
CA MET A 15 -3.11 1.11 3.40
C MET A 15 -3.45 1.76 2.07
N GLY A 16 -4.72 2.15 1.89
CA GLY A 16 -5.13 2.81 0.66
C GLY A 16 -4.42 4.12 0.44
N GLY A 17 -4.24 4.89 1.52
CA GLY A 17 -3.52 6.15 1.42
C GLY A 17 -2.05 5.95 1.06
N LEU A 18 -1.43 4.96 1.67
CA LEU A 18 -0.03 4.68 1.38
C LEU A 18 0.15 4.21 -0.06
N ILE A 19 -0.76 3.38 -0.55
CA ILE A 19 -0.70 2.94 -1.93
C ILE A 19 -0.88 4.13 -2.88
N SER A 20 -1.80 5.03 -2.54
CA SER A 20 -2.02 6.22 -3.36
C SER A 20 -0.75 7.04 -3.49
N VAL A 21 -0.09 7.28 -2.36
CA VAL A 21 1.15 8.05 -2.38
C VAL A 21 2.23 7.32 -3.18
N LEU A 22 2.31 6.02 -3.03
CA LEU A 22 3.27 5.23 -3.78
C LEU A 22 3.03 5.33 -5.28
N CYS A 23 1.78 5.50 -5.68
CA CYS A 23 1.40 5.64 -7.08
C CYS A 23 1.40 7.09 -7.54
N ASN A 24 1.99 7.99 -6.78
CA ASN A 24 2.06 9.42 -7.09
C ASN A 24 0.70 10.07 -7.14
N ARG A 25 -0.21 9.60 -6.31
CA ARG A 25 -1.53 10.22 -6.17
C ARG A 25 -1.64 10.82 -4.79
N THR A 26 -2.48 11.83 -4.66
CA THR A 26 -2.69 12.49 -3.38
C THR A 26 -3.98 11.97 -2.78
N PRO A 27 -3.91 11.35 -1.59
CA PRO A 27 -5.13 10.93 -0.90
C PRO A 27 -5.94 12.14 -0.46
N TYR A 28 -7.12 11.86 0.10
CA TYR A 28 -7.95 12.93 0.65
C TYR A 28 -7.16 13.74 1.68
N PRO A 29 -7.45 15.05 1.79
CA PRO A 29 -6.68 15.89 2.72
C PRO A 29 -6.70 15.38 4.16
N TRP A 30 -7.85 14.91 4.63
CA TRP A 30 -7.91 14.41 6.00
C TRP A 30 -7.06 13.17 6.20
N LEU A 31 -6.90 12.37 5.15
CA LEU A 31 -6.11 11.16 5.23
C LEU A 31 -4.62 11.47 5.14
N ILE A 32 -4.25 12.36 4.22
CA ILE A 32 -2.83 12.71 4.09
C ILE A 32 -2.33 13.36 5.37
N GLU A 33 -3.17 14.13 6.03
CA GLU A 33 -2.80 14.73 7.30
C GLU A 33 -2.48 13.67 8.34
N LYS A 34 -3.30 12.64 8.40
CA LYS A 34 -3.06 11.55 9.33
C LYS A 34 -1.77 10.80 8.99
N LEU A 35 -1.50 10.61 7.71
CA LEU A 35 -0.28 9.93 7.29
C LEU A 35 0.96 10.75 7.63
N LEU A 36 0.87 12.06 7.47
CA LEU A 36 1.98 12.93 7.84
C LEU A 36 2.21 12.91 9.34
N THR A 37 1.14 13.02 10.11
CA THR A 37 1.23 13.00 11.56
C THR A 37 1.82 11.69 12.07
N GLY A 38 1.47 10.59 11.44
CA GLY A 38 2.00 9.29 11.84
C GLY A 38 3.42 9.01 11.40
N GLY A 39 4.00 9.90 10.58
CA GLY A 39 5.35 9.69 10.12
C GLY A 39 5.49 8.69 8.98
N TRP A 40 4.39 8.29 8.37
CA TRP A 40 4.43 7.33 7.28
C TRP A 40 4.68 7.98 5.93
N VAL A 41 4.41 9.27 5.82
CA VAL A 41 4.52 10.03 4.59
C VAL A 41 5.22 11.33 4.90
N ALA A 42 5.97 11.85 3.94
CA ALA A 42 6.64 13.13 4.06
C ALA A 42 6.41 13.93 2.79
N GLU A 43 6.47 15.24 2.92
CA GLU A 43 6.36 16.10 1.75
C GLU A 43 7.61 15.98 0.90
N ASN A 44 7.42 16.02 -0.40
CA ASN A 44 8.51 15.89 -1.35
C ASN A 44 8.21 16.78 -2.56
N GLY A 45 8.75 17.97 -2.56
CA GLY A 45 8.45 18.92 -3.62
C GLY A 45 6.99 19.29 -3.58
N GLU A 46 6.30 19.06 -4.69
CA GLU A 46 4.88 19.40 -4.76
C GLU A 46 3.98 18.25 -4.38
N GLY A 47 4.56 17.15 -3.95
CA GLY A 47 3.77 15.99 -3.61
C GLY A 47 4.24 15.35 -2.34
N PHE A 48 4.01 14.05 -2.24
CA PHE A 48 4.33 13.29 -1.05
C PHE A 48 5.04 12.01 -1.43
N LYS A 49 5.77 11.45 -0.48
CA LYS A 49 6.41 10.16 -0.67
C LYS A 49 6.34 9.40 0.64
N LEU A 50 6.47 8.09 0.55
CA LEU A 50 6.52 7.25 1.73
C LEU A 50 7.87 7.42 2.42
N THR A 51 7.84 7.45 3.74
CA THR A 51 9.05 7.36 4.53
C THR A 51 9.43 5.88 4.68
N ASP A 52 10.59 5.62 5.26
CA ASP A 52 10.96 4.23 5.58
C ASP A 52 9.89 3.59 6.45
N THR A 53 9.39 4.35 7.42
CA THR A 53 8.31 3.86 8.27
C THR A 53 7.07 3.58 7.46
N GLY A 54 6.79 4.41 6.46
CA GLY A 54 5.63 4.21 5.59
C GLY A 54 5.73 2.94 4.77
N TYR A 55 6.90 2.66 4.22
CA TYR A 55 7.10 1.42 3.47
C TYR A 55 6.91 0.21 4.35
N LYS A 56 7.46 0.25 5.56
CA LYS A 56 7.31 -0.87 6.49
C LYS A 56 5.86 -1.07 6.89
N GLU A 57 5.15 0.02 7.12
CA GLU A 57 3.75 -0.09 7.50
C GLU A 57 2.92 -0.64 6.34
N LEU A 58 3.19 -0.19 5.12
CA LEU A 58 2.46 -0.71 3.97
C LEU A 58 2.73 -2.21 3.81
N GLU A 59 3.97 -2.60 3.94
CA GLU A 59 4.31 -4.02 3.84
C GLU A 59 3.61 -4.83 4.92
N ARG A 60 3.59 -4.31 6.14
CA ARG A 60 2.92 -4.98 7.24
C ARG A 60 1.43 -5.15 6.97
N LEU A 61 0.79 -4.08 6.51
CA LEU A 61 -0.65 -4.12 6.25
C LEU A 61 -0.97 -5.08 5.11
N MET A 62 -0.18 -5.07 4.06
CA MET A 62 -0.42 -5.98 2.94
C MET A 62 -0.22 -7.42 3.37
N THR A 63 0.78 -7.68 4.20
CA THR A 63 0.99 -9.03 4.71
C THR A 63 -0.20 -9.46 5.56
N LEU A 64 -0.73 -8.56 6.38
CA LEU A 64 -1.86 -8.89 7.24
C LEU A 64 -3.09 -9.28 6.45
N CYS A 65 -3.29 -8.70 5.27
CA CYS A 65 -4.43 -9.09 4.47
C CYS A 65 -4.09 -10.13 3.41
N GLY A 66 -2.95 -10.80 3.56
CA GLY A 66 -2.63 -11.93 2.72
C GLY A 66 -2.02 -11.57 1.38
N LEU A 67 -1.57 -10.33 1.22
CA LEU A 67 -0.94 -9.89 -0.01
C LEU A 67 0.57 -9.87 0.16
N ALA A 68 1.27 -10.21 -0.89
CA ALA A 68 2.72 -10.11 -0.89
C ALA A 68 3.12 -8.80 -1.55
N MET A 69 4.15 -8.18 -1.02
CA MET A 69 4.68 -6.96 -1.60
C MET A 69 5.90 -7.28 -2.41
N PHE A 70 5.89 -6.87 -3.65
CA PHE A 70 7.00 -7.12 -4.56
C PHE A 70 7.82 -5.87 -4.74
N TYR A 71 9.10 -6.06 -4.98
CA TYR A 71 10.06 -4.97 -5.04
C TYR A 71 10.84 -5.02 -6.35
N ARG A 72 11.23 -3.86 -6.80
CA ARG A 72 12.14 -3.73 -7.93
C ARG A 72 13.24 -2.78 -7.50
N ASN A 73 14.49 -3.29 -7.52
CA ASN A 73 15.65 -2.48 -7.11
C ASN A 73 15.48 -1.90 -5.71
N GLY A 74 14.91 -2.70 -4.81
CA GLY A 74 14.73 -2.27 -3.43
C GLY A 74 13.57 -1.33 -3.19
N VAL A 75 12.79 -1.05 -4.23
CA VAL A 75 11.63 -0.17 -4.13
C VAL A 75 10.37 -0.98 -4.36
N PRO A 76 9.31 -0.76 -3.56
CA PRO A 76 8.07 -1.48 -3.78
C PRO A 76 7.55 -1.25 -5.20
N ASP A 77 7.17 -2.33 -5.85
CA ASP A 77 6.67 -2.28 -7.22
C ASP A 77 5.18 -2.60 -7.17
N ILE A 78 4.38 -1.56 -7.22
CA ILE A 78 2.94 -1.74 -7.08
C ILE A 78 2.35 -2.46 -8.29
N GLN A 79 2.98 -2.32 -9.45
CA GLN A 79 2.49 -3.02 -10.63
C GLN A 79 2.70 -4.52 -10.49
N ALA A 80 3.88 -4.93 -10.03
CA ALA A 80 4.15 -6.35 -9.83
C ALA A 80 3.27 -6.90 -8.73
N THR A 81 3.03 -6.11 -7.68
CA THR A 81 2.16 -6.53 -6.59
C THR A 81 0.75 -6.77 -7.10
N LYS A 82 0.25 -5.87 -7.95
CA LYS A 82 -1.08 -6.04 -8.52
C LYS A 82 -1.13 -7.22 -9.47
N ALA A 83 -0.10 -7.39 -10.27
CA ALA A 83 -0.06 -8.52 -11.19
C ALA A 83 -0.10 -9.83 -10.44
N GLN A 84 0.57 -9.89 -9.30
CA GLN A 84 0.56 -11.10 -8.51
C GLN A 84 -0.82 -11.39 -7.94
N ARG A 85 -1.60 -10.34 -7.70
CA ARG A 85 -2.94 -10.51 -7.15
C ARG A 85 -3.92 -11.05 -8.16
N SER A 86 -3.70 -10.79 -9.44
CA SER A 86 -4.66 -11.18 -10.46
C SER A 86 -4.21 -12.35 -11.33
N PRO A 87 -3.23 -13.14 -10.95
CA PRO A 87 -2.82 -14.26 -11.81
C PRO A 87 -3.92 -15.28 -11.98
N GLU A 88 -4.80 -15.40 -11.04
CA GLU A 88 -5.89 -16.33 -11.17
C GLU A 88 -6.77 -15.95 -12.37
N VAL A 89 -6.91 -14.67 -12.61
CA VAL A 89 -7.66 -14.24 -13.78
C VAL A 89 -6.94 -14.62 -15.05
N THR A 90 -5.65 -14.39 -15.07
CA THR A 90 -4.84 -14.73 -16.21
C THR A 90 -4.88 -16.21 -16.47
N ARG A 91 -4.76 -16.97 -15.43
CA ARG A 91 -4.74 -18.40 -15.56
C ARG A 91 -6.04 -18.93 -16.12
N SER A 92 -7.10 -18.31 -15.75
CA SER A 92 -8.41 -18.81 -16.16
C SER A 92 -8.63 -18.67 -17.64
N THR A 93 -7.81 -17.93 -18.31
CA THR A 93 -7.96 -17.76 -19.75
C THR A 93 -7.50 -18.97 -20.54
N LEU A 94 -6.90 -19.89 -19.90
CA LEU A 94 -6.37 -21.06 -20.58
C LEU A 94 -7.39 -22.15 -20.86
#